data_a68208839d789d2871a8f2b16ead881b
#
_entry.id   a68208839d789d2871a8f2b16ead881b
#
_cell.length_a   1.000
_cell.length_b   1.000
_cell.length_c   1.000
_cell.angle_alpha   90.00
_cell.angle_beta   90.00
_cell.angle_gamma   90.00
#
_symmetry.space_group_name_H-M   'P 1'
#
loop_
_entity.id
_entity.type
_entity.pdbx_description
1 polymer ?
#
loop_
_entity_poly.entity_id
_entity_poly.type
_entity_poly.pdbx_seq_one_letter_code
_entity_poly.pdbx_strand_id
1 'polypeptide(L)'
;SVSVTALNAVPPEYEQGSLALGATDAETWFKISIPAAKSGIAAGVVLGIGRAIGEAMAVMMVAGNSPNMPDSLFRSVTLLTTAIAKEMSYAGGLQRQALFSIALVLFVFIMLINVVLNVVLKGGTRDE
;
A
#
# COMPACT_ATOMS: atom_id res chain seq x y z
N SER A 1 11.55 3.03 -6.91
CA SER A 1 10.26 2.49 -6.41
C SER A 1 9.71 1.45 -7.40
N VAL A 2 8.81 0.57 -6.94
CA VAL A 2 8.24 -0.51 -7.78
C VAL A 2 7.64 0.04 -9.07
N SER A 3 6.91 1.15 -8.99
CA SER A 3 6.31 1.80 -10.17
C SER A 3 7.36 2.28 -11.19
N VAL A 4 8.48 2.81 -10.72
CA VAL A 4 9.59 3.22 -11.62
C VAL A 4 10.21 1.99 -12.29
N THR A 5 10.40 0.91 -11.53
CA THR A 5 10.90 -0.35 -12.10
C THR A 5 9.94 -0.90 -13.16
N ALA A 6 8.62 -0.79 -12.93
CA ALA A 6 7.61 -1.22 -13.89
C ALA A 6 7.62 -0.37 -15.18
N LEU A 7 7.83 0.94 -15.07
CA LEU A 7 8.00 1.82 -16.23
C LEU A 7 9.27 1.49 -17.02
N ASN A 8 10.38 1.27 -16.33
CA ASN A 8 11.65 0.90 -16.98
C ASN A 8 11.65 -0.51 -17.61
N ALA A 9 10.67 -1.33 -17.26
CA ALA A 9 10.50 -2.67 -17.85
C ALA A 9 9.69 -2.65 -19.16
N VAL A 10 9.12 -1.51 -19.55
CA VAL A 10 8.45 -1.37 -20.84
C VAL A 10 9.50 -1.48 -21.95
N PRO A 11 9.30 -2.34 -22.96
CA PRO A 11 10.23 -2.48 -24.07
C PRO A 11 10.44 -1.15 -24.80
N PRO A 12 11.71 -0.75 -25.08
CA PRO A 12 12.01 0.52 -25.70
C PRO A 12 11.46 0.65 -27.14
N GLU A 13 11.11 -0.47 -27.76
CA GLU A 13 10.50 -0.50 -29.10
C GLU A 13 9.14 0.22 -29.12
N TYR A 14 8.37 0.19 -28.03
CA TYR A 14 7.09 0.92 -27.94
C TYR A 14 7.32 2.44 -27.97
N GLU A 15 8.31 2.92 -27.24
CA GLU A 15 8.65 4.35 -27.21
C GLU A 15 9.23 4.81 -28.55
N GLN A 16 10.18 4.05 -29.09
CA GLN A 16 10.80 4.34 -30.38
C GLN A 16 9.78 4.33 -31.53
N GLY A 17 8.85 3.36 -31.53
CA GLY A 17 7.78 3.30 -32.52
C GLY A 17 6.85 4.51 -32.47
N SER A 18 6.49 4.97 -31.27
CA SER A 18 5.67 6.16 -31.08
C SER A 18 6.37 7.44 -31.59
N LEU A 19 7.64 7.60 -31.22
CA LEU A 19 8.46 8.74 -31.67
C LEU A 19 8.65 8.73 -33.20
N ALA A 20 8.84 7.55 -33.81
CA ALA A 20 8.96 7.40 -35.25
C ALA A 20 7.68 7.81 -36.02
N LEU A 21 6.51 7.68 -35.38
CA LEU A 21 5.23 8.17 -35.89
C LEU A 21 5.01 9.68 -35.70
N GLY A 22 5.98 10.38 -35.09
CA GLY A 22 5.94 11.83 -34.90
C GLY A 22 5.28 12.27 -33.61
N ALA A 23 5.04 11.37 -32.65
CA ALA A 23 4.56 11.72 -31.33
C ALA A 23 5.65 12.48 -30.54
N THR A 24 5.22 13.37 -29.66
CA THR A 24 6.13 14.03 -28.72
C THR A 24 6.49 13.09 -27.56
N ASP A 25 7.60 13.37 -26.86
CA ASP A 25 7.99 12.59 -25.66
C ASP A 25 6.85 12.54 -24.63
N ALA A 26 6.17 13.65 -24.39
CA ALA A 26 5.03 13.71 -23.46
C ALA A 26 3.88 12.80 -23.90
N GLU A 27 3.53 12.81 -25.18
CA GLU A 27 2.48 11.93 -25.72
C GLU A 27 2.87 10.46 -25.62
N THR A 28 4.12 10.11 -25.91
CA THR A 28 4.65 8.76 -25.78
C THR A 28 4.56 8.28 -24.33
N TRP A 29 4.97 9.12 -23.37
CA TRP A 29 4.87 8.77 -21.95
C TRP A 29 3.44 8.51 -21.50
N PHE A 30 2.52 9.43 -21.76
CA PHE A 30 1.15 9.34 -21.27
C PHE A 30 0.28 8.33 -22.03
N LYS A 31 0.48 8.17 -23.33
CA LYS A 31 -0.36 7.32 -24.17
C LYS A 31 0.19 5.90 -24.37
N ILE A 32 1.50 5.70 -24.21
CA ILE A 32 2.16 4.42 -24.45
C ILE A 32 2.79 3.84 -23.19
N SER A 33 3.78 4.54 -22.60
CA SER A 33 4.60 3.97 -21.51
C SER A 33 3.80 3.74 -20.23
N ILE A 34 2.97 4.69 -19.79
CA ILE A 34 2.13 4.54 -18.58
C ILE A 34 1.06 3.45 -18.75
N PRO A 35 0.27 3.41 -19.84
CA PRO A 35 -0.67 2.32 -20.07
C PRO A 35 0.00 0.94 -20.19
N ALA A 36 1.15 0.85 -20.85
CA ALA A 36 1.90 -0.40 -20.94
C ALA A 36 2.38 -0.90 -19.57
N ALA A 37 2.76 0.01 -18.66
CA ALA A 37 3.21 -0.31 -17.31
C ALA A 37 2.08 -0.41 -16.27
N LYS A 38 0.78 -0.27 -16.66
CA LYS A 38 -0.36 -0.15 -15.73
C LYS A 38 -0.41 -1.25 -14.67
N SER A 39 -0.15 -2.49 -15.03
CA SER A 39 -0.18 -3.63 -14.10
C SER A 39 0.92 -3.56 -13.04
N GLY A 40 2.13 -3.17 -13.43
CA GLY A 40 3.26 -3.00 -12.51
C GLY A 40 3.11 -1.78 -11.60
N ILE A 41 2.54 -0.69 -12.11
CA ILE A 41 2.20 0.50 -11.31
C ILE A 41 1.14 0.13 -10.27
N ALA A 42 0.08 -0.60 -10.68
CA ALA A 42 -0.95 -1.07 -9.79
C ALA A 42 -0.40 -1.96 -8.66
N ALA A 43 0.49 -2.90 -8.99
CA ALA A 43 1.19 -3.71 -8.00
C ALA A 43 2.01 -2.87 -7.02
N GLY A 44 2.68 -1.83 -7.50
CA GLY A 44 3.42 -0.87 -6.68
C GLY A 44 2.54 -0.11 -5.70
N VAL A 45 1.33 0.27 -6.11
CA VAL A 45 0.34 0.94 -5.24
C VAL A 45 -0.14 -0.02 -4.15
N VAL A 46 -0.49 -1.27 -4.48
CA VAL A 46 -0.92 -2.29 -3.49
C VAL A 46 0.16 -2.52 -2.44
N LEU A 47 1.41 -2.70 -2.87
CA LEU A 47 2.55 -2.86 -1.96
C LEU A 47 2.76 -1.63 -1.06
N GLY A 48 2.58 -0.42 -1.61
CA GLY A 48 2.67 0.83 -0.87
C GLY A 48 1.60 0.94 0.22
N ILE A 49 0.36 0.60 -0.11
CA ILE A 49 -0.77 0.59 0.85
C ILE A 49 -0.53 -0.45 1.94
N GLY A 50 -0.12 -1.68 1.57
CA GLY A 50 0.18 -2.72 2.55
C GLY A 50 1.27 -2.31 3.54
N ARG A 51 2.33 -1.64 3.04
CA ARG A 51 3.39 -1.10 3.88
C ARG A 51 2.89 0.01 4.81
N ALA A 52 2.07 0.94 4.28
CA ALA A 52 1.53 2.05 5.08
C ALA A 52 0.62 1.54 6.21
N ILE A 53 -0.20 0.52 5.97
CA ILE A 53 -1.06 -0.08 7.00
C ILE A 53 -0.21 -0.81 8.06
N GLY A 54 0.89 -1.45 7.66
CA GLY A 54 1.80 -2.18 8.55
C GLY A 54 2.82 -1.30 9.30
N GLU A 55 2.86 0.01 9.00
CA GLU A 55 3.84 0.91 9.63
C GLU A 55 3.48 1.16 11.10
N ALA A 56 4.30 0.63 12.01
CA ALA A 56 4.08 0.76 13.44
C ALA A 56 5.05 1.77 14.09
N MET A 57 6.31 1.76 13.70
CA MET A 57 7.37 2.52 14.40
C MET A 57 7.22 4.02 14.23
N ALA A 58 7.07 4.51 13.00
CA ALA A 58 6.90 5.94 12.75
C ALA A 58 5.59 6.45 13.37
N VAL A 59 4.51 5.67 13.24
CA VAL A 59 3.22 6.03 13.83
C VAL A 59 3.28 6.07 15.37
N MET A 60 3.99 5.13 16.01
CA MET A 60 4.18 5.12 17.46
C MET A 60 4.85 6.40 17.96
N MET A 61 5.78 6.96 17.20
CA MET A 61 6.49 8.20 17.58
C MET A 61 5.63 9.45 17.41
N VAL A 62 4.68 9.45 16.49
CA VAL A 62 3.90 10.64 16.12
C VAL A 62 2.48 10.64 16.71
N ALA A 63 1.83 9.48 16.80
CA ALA A 63 0.41 9.38 17.18
C ALA A 63 0.13 9.60 18.67
N GLY A 64 1.16 9.62 19.53
CA GLY A 64 1.06 9.92 20.97
C GLY A 64 0.49 8.80 21.85
N ASN A 65 0.03 7.69 21.28
CA ASN A 65 -0.35 6.43 21.97
C ASN A 65 -1.38 6.57 23.12
N SER A 66 -2.36 7.44 23.00
CA SER A 66 -3.46 7.54 23.97
C SER A 66 -4.52 6.46 23.72
N PRO A 67 -5.01 5.75 24.76
CA PRO A 67 -6.04 4.73 24.63
C PRO A 67 -7.45 5.31 24.45
N ASN A 68 -7.61 6.63 24.47
CA ASN A 68 -8.90 7.29 24.38
C ASN A 68 -9.39 7.41 22.93
N MET A 69 -10.72 7.38 22.75
CA MET A 69 -11.34 7.66 21.45
C MET A 69 -11.05 9.12 21.06
N PRO A 70 -10.57 9.38 19.84
CA PRO A 70 -10.26 10.72 19.40
C PRO A 70 -11.53 11.50 19.04
N ASP A 71 -11.68 12.70 19.61
CA ASP A 71 -12.74 13.66 19.26
C ASP A 71 -12.30 14.62 18.14
N SER A 72 -11.01 14.59 17.77
CA SER A 72 -10.41 15.49 16.79
C SER A 72 -9.24 14.79 16.08
N LEU A 73 -8.97 15.19 14.83
CA LEU A 73 -7.84 14.70 14.01
C LEU A 73 -6.46 15.02 14.64
N PHE A 74 -6.39 15.99 15.55
CA PHE A 74 -5.14 16.37 16.23
C PHE A 74 -4.97 15.71 17.60
N ARG A 75 -5.89 14.83 18.01
CA ARG A 75 -5.74 14.10 19.27
C ARG A 75 -4.88 12.86 19.12
N SER A 76 -4.17 12.57 20.21
CA SER A 76 -3.39 11.34 20.35
C SER A 76 -4.28 10.09 20.25
N VAL A 77 -3.84 9.10 19.48
CA VAL A 77 -4.55 7.82 19.27
C VAL A 77 -3.59 6.64 19.39
N THR A 78 -4.14 5.48 19.74
CA THR A 78 -3.42 4.21 19.68
C THR A 78 -3.96 3.39 18.51
N LEU A 79 -3.10 3.03 17.57
CA LEU A 79 -3.45 2.14 16.47
C LEU A 79 -3.24 0.68 16.90
N LEU A 80 -3.90 -0.26 16.19
CA LEU A 80 -3.76 -1.70 16.45
C LEU A 80 -2.31 -2.17 16.30
N THR A 81 -1.60 -1.68 15.28
CA THR A 81 -0.18 -1.98 15.04
C THR A 81 0.73 -1.49 16.16
N THR A 82 0.49 -0.27 16.65
CA THR A 82 1.28 0.33 17.73
C THR A 82 1.00 -0.32 19.08
N ALA A 83 -0.25 -0.71 19.35
CA ALA A 83 -0.60 -1.46 20.56
C ALA A 83 0.13 -2.80 20.63
N ILE A 84 0.15 -3.57 19.54
CA ILE A 84 0.90 -4.83 19.46
C ILE A 84 2.39 -4.59 19.67
N ALA A 85 2.98 -3.65 18.94
CA ALA A 85 4.42 -3.37 19.00
C ALA A 85 4.89 -2.93 20.39
N LYS A 86 4.07 -2.13 21.10
CA LYS A 86 4.39 -1.58 22.41
C LYS A 86 4.22 -2.59 23.55
N GLU A 87 3.11 -3.33 23.53
CA GLU A 87 2.69 -4.11 24.70
C GLU A 87 3.07 -5.58 24.63
N MET A 88 3.32 -6.13 23.42
CA MET A 88 3.61 -7.55 23.24
C MET A 88 4.80 -8.06 24.04
N SER A 89 5.82 -7.22 24.25
CA SER A 89 7.04 -7.57 24.97
C SER A 89 6.83 -7.69 26.49
N TYR A 90 5.82 -7.02 27.02
CA TYR A 90 5.53 -6.96 28.46
C TYR A 90 4.26 -7.71 28.86
N ALA A 91 3.43 -8.08 27.88
CA ALA A 91 2.15 -8.74 28.13
C ALA A 91 2.34 -10.18 28.61
N GLY A 92 1.60 -10.55 29.66
CA GLY A 92 1.52 -11.90 30.19
C GLY A 92 0.08 -12.42 30.27
N GLY A 93 -0.09 -13.73 30.31
CA GLY A 93 -1.38 -14.34 30.55
C GLY A 93 -2.50 -13.89 29.60
N LEU A 94 -3.59 -13.42 30.15
CA LEU A 94 -4.79 -12.99 29.41
C LEU A 94 -4.53 -11.80 28.47
N GLN A 95 -3.69 -10.86 28.89
CA GLN A 95 -3.34 -9.69 28.07
C GLN A 95 -2.62 -10.10 26.78
N ARG A 96 -1.73 -11.07 26.86
CA ARG A 96 -1.04 -11.62 25.69
C ARG A 96 -2.02 -12.28 24.71
N GLN A 97 -3.00 -13.01 25.20
CA GLN A 97 -4.05 -13.60 24.36
C GLN A 97 -4.89 -12.53 23.66
N ALA A 98 -5.23 -11.45 24.36
CA ALA A 98 -5.93 -10.32 23.76
C ALA A 98 -5.13 -9.67 22.64
N LEU A 99 -3.83 -9.46 22.83
CA LEU A 99 -2.94 -8.92 21.77
C LEU A 99 -2.83 -9.85 20.55
N PHE A 100 -2.81 -11.17 20.75
CA PHE A 100 -2.87 -12.12 19.65
C PHE A 100 -4.18 -12.02 18.87
N SER A 101 -5.31 -11.84 19.56
CA SER A 101 -6.61 -11.64 18.91
C SER A 101 -6.63 -10.36 18.08
N ILE A 102 -6.05 -9.26 18.58
CA ILE A 102 -5.90 -8.00 17.85
C ILE A 102 -5.02 -8.20 16.61
N ALA A 103 -3.90 -8.93 16.74
CA ALA A 103 -3.01 -9.23 15.63
C ALA A 103 -3.71 -10.06 14.54
N LEU A 104 -4.54 -11.03 14.93
CA LEU A 104 -5.32 -11.84 14.00
C LEU A 104 -6.36 -11.01 13.25
N VAL A 105 -7.08 -10.14 13.96
CA VAL A 105 -8.04 -9.21 13.33
C VAL A 105 -7.33 -8.31 12.33
N LEU A 106 -6.20 -7.73 12.71
CA LEU A 106 -5.39 -6.89 11.82
C LEU A 106 -4.92 -7.65 10.59
N PHE A 107 -4.45 -8.89 10.76
CA PHE A 107 -4.00 -9.75 9.66
C PHE A 107 -5.13 -10.03 8.67
N VAL A 108 -6.32 -10.43 9.16
CA VAL A 108 -7.50 -10.67 8.32
C VAL A 108 -7.91 -9.39 7.59
N PHE A 109 -7.89 -8.25 8.26
CA PHE A 109 -8.22 -6.96 7.67
C PHE A 109 -7.27 -6.57 6.54
N ILE A 110 -5.96 -6.71 6.76
CA ILE A 110 -4.93 -6.45 5.73
C ILE A 110 -5.09 -7.42 4.55
N MET A 111 -5.32 -8.71 4.80
CA MET A 111 -5.60 -9.68 3.75
C MET A 111 -6.80 -9.28 2.91
N LEU A 112 -7.89 -8.88 3.55
CA LEU A 112 -9.13 -8.48 2.89
C LEU A 112 -8.91 -7.25 2.00
N ILE A 113 -8.23 -6.21 2.51
CA ILE A 113 -7.86 -5.04 1.73
C ILE A 113 -7.00 -5.42 0.51
N ASN A 114 -5.98 -6.26 0.70
CA ASN A 114 -5.12 -6.69 -0.40
C ASN A 114 -5.89 -7.47 -1.47
N VAL A 115 -6.81 -8.35 -1.08
CA VAL A 115 -7.68 -9.07 -2.03
C VAL A 115 -8.57 -8.11 -2.81
N VAL A 116 -9.25 -7.19 -2.12
CA VAL A 116 -10.11 -6.18 -2.75
C VAL A 116 -9.32 -5.32 -3.74
N LEU A 117 -8.16 -4.80 -3.32
CA LEU A 117 -7.30 -4.00 -4.20
C LEU A 117 -6.83 -4.79 -5.42
N ASN A 118 -6.41 -6.05 -5.25
CA ASN A 118 -6.00 -6.89 -6.36
C ASN A 118 -7.16 -7.18 -7.34
N VAL A 119 -8.36 -7.42 -6.83
CA VAL A 119 -9.54 -7.66 -7.68
C VAL A 119 -9.91 -6.41 -8.46
N VAL A 120 -9.96 -5.25 -7.80
CA VAL A 120 -10.29 -3.96 -8.43
C VAL A 120 -9.26 -3.59 -9.50
N LEU A 121 -7.97 -3.73 -9.19
CA LEU A 121 -6.90 -3.37 -10.13
C LEU A 121 -6.76 -4.35 -11.30
N LYS A 122 -7.00 -5.65 -11.07
CA LYS A 122 -7.02 -6.65 -12.15
C LYS A 122 -8.29 -6.59 -13.00
N GLY A 123 -9.43 -6.18 -12.43
CA GLY A 123 -10.67 -5.99 -13.19
C GLY A 123 -10.54 -4.93 -14.28
N GLY A 124 -9.78 -3.86 -14.02
CA GLY A 124 -9.50 -2.81 -15.01
C GLY A 124 -8.54 -3.20 -16.15
N THR A 125 -7.93 -4.39 -16.10
CA THR A 125 -6.99 -4.86 -17.14
C THR A 125 -7.56 -5.94 -18.05
N ARG A 126 -8.83 -6.32 -17.88
CA ARG A 126 -9.48 -7.42 -18.65
C ARG A 126 -10.30 -6.96 -19.85
N ASP A 127 -10.47 -5.67 -20.04
CA ASP A 127 -11.34 -5.12 -21.10
C ASP A 127 -10.55 -4.58 -22.32
N GLU A 128 -9.35 -5.13 -22.60
CA GLU A 128 -8.64 -4.90 -23.86
C GLU A 128 -8.05 -6.19 -24.40
#